data_4f3100f94f2755f290f3cb448419f742
#
_entry.id   4f3100f94f2755f290f3cb448419f742
#
_cell.length_a   1.000
_cell.length_b   1.000
_cell.length_c   1.000
_cell.angle_alpha   90.00
_cell.angle_beta   90.00
_cell.angle_gamma   90.00
#
_symmetry.space_group_name_H-M   'P 1'
#
loop_
_entity.id
_entity.type
_entity.pdbx_description
1 polymer ?
#
loop_
_entity_poly.entity_id
_entity_poly.type
_entity_poly.pdbx_seq_one_letter_code
_entity_poly.pdbx_strand_id
1 'polypeptide(L)'
;MTEQTVLALITCQTYPEPSDNLKTLAACLETMGVGTVFDAWQNHPSAPFLLPLCARDYAAEPEAFRQWLEQAEQAGQRFINPPELMAWNMEKTYLCDLAERGARVIPSVFVPPQKAELADILNRQGWTKAVIKPAFGQSGKGVVKVCAEALDVDMADYPQGMIVQPYIREIETAGETSLVFFNGTFSHAVRRQPPHGEWRANSAYGVSVFGIEPPEFAVRAAQNVLATLPQMPVYTRVDGTLVGDTFLLNELELIEPALYLHTSEGATERFARVLAQLLEQHSST
;
A
#
# COMPACT_ATOMS: atom_id res chain seq x y z
N MET A 1 28.02 -23.39 -14.76
CA MET A 1 26.53 -23.22 -14.67
C MET A 1 26.31 -21.97 -13.83
N THR A 2 25.86 -20.90 -14.41
CA THR A 2 25.44 -19.70 -13.63
C THR A 2 24.30 -20.13 -12.73
N GLU A 3 24.47 -19.94 -11.43
CA GLU A 3 23.42 -20.21 -10.45
C GLU A 3 22.21 -19.35 -10.82
N GLN A 4 21.03 -19.98 -10.98
CA GLN A 4 19.83 -19.24 -11.37
C GLN A 4 19.44 -18.32 -10.23
N THR A 5 19.28 -17.04 -10.51
CA THR A 5 18.80 -16.06 -9.52
C THR A 5 17.37 -16.41 -9.08
N VAL A 6 17.15 -16.52 -7.78
CA VAL A 6 15.87 -16.91 -7.18
C VAL A 6 15.24 -15.73 -6.44
N LEU A 7 13.99 -15.44 -6.78
CA LEU A 7 13.13 -14.45 -6.11
C LEU A 7 12.04 -15.16 -5.31
N ALA A 8 11.99 -14.93 -4.00
CA ALA A 8 10.86 -15.36 -3.21
C ALA A 8 9.71 -14.35 -3.30
N LEU A 9 8.58 -14.83 -3.77
CA LEU A 9 7.31 -14.12 -3.79
C LEU A 9 6.60 -14.41 -2.46
N ILE A 10 6.66 -13.45 -1.55
CA ILE A 10 6.32 -13.66 -0.15
C ILE A 10 4.81 -13.62 0.05
N THR A 11 4.31 -14.66 0.68
CA THR A 11 2.94 -14.81 1.18
C THR A 11 2.92 -14.66 2.72
N CYS A 12 1.89 -15.15 3.37
CA CYS A 12 1.78 -15.19 4.83
C CYS A 12 1.04 -16.45 5.28
N GLN A 13 1.24 -16.86 6.53
CA GLN A 13 0.62 -18.09 7.06
C GLN A 13 -0.90 -18.02 7.07
N THR A 14 -1.48 -16.85 7.32
CA THR A 14 -2.93 -16.65 7.29
C THR A 14 -3.51 -16.80 5.87
N TYR A 15 -2.76 -16.44 4.84
CA TYR A 15 -3.14 -16.54 3.42
C TYR A 15 -1.96 -17.12 2.62
N PRO A 16 -1.71 -18.44 2.73
CA PRO A 16 -0.53 -19.08 2.12
C PRO A 16 -0.61 -19.14 0.59
N GLU A 17 -1.83 -19.16 0.05
CA GLU A 17 -2.02 -19.25 -1.39
C GLU A 17 -1.77 -17.88 -2.08
N PRO A 18 -0.86 -17.82 -3.06
CA PRO A 18 -0.61 -16.61 -3.82
C PRO A 18 -1.82 -16.24 -4.69
N SER A 19 -2.01 -14.95 -4.90
CA SER A 19 -3.05 -14.45 -5.83
C SER A 19 -2.75 -14.87 -7.27
N ASP A 20 -3.78 -14.92 -8.13
CA ASP A 20 -3.60 -15.27 -9.55
C ASP A 20 -2.67 -14.26 -10.27
N ASN A 21 -2.73 -12.98 -9.92
CA ASN A 21 -1.79 -11.98 -10.43
C ASN A 21 -0.33 -12.32 -10.08
N LEU A 22 -0.09 -12.82 -8.87
CA LEU A 22 1.26 -13.18 -8.43
C LEU A 22 1.73 -14.48 -9.10
N LYS A 23 0.84 -15.44 -9.33
CA LYS A 23 1.14 -16.65 -10.12
C LYS A 23 1.50 -16.30 -11.57
N THR A 24 0.73 -15.39 -12.18
CA THR A 24 1.00 -14.90 -13.54
C THR A 24 2.34 -14.16 -13.62
N LEU A 25 2.67 -13.34 -12.61
CA LEU A 25 3.96 -12.67 -12.52
C LEU A 25 5.10 -13.68 -12.41
N ALA A 26 4.97 -14.71 -11.57
CA ALA A 26 5.96 -15.78 -11.42
C ALA A 26 6.23 -16.48 -12.76
N ALA A 27 5.17 -16.91 -13.45
CA ALA A 27 5.29 -17.54 -14.77
C ALA A 27 5.99 -16.63 -15.81
N CYS A 28 5.69 -15.32 -15.77
CA CYS A 28 6.34 -14.33 -16.64
C CYS A 28 7.85 -14.21 -16.31
N LEU A 29 8.24 -14.15 -15.04
CA LEU A 29 9.63 -14.09 -14.58
C LEU A 29 10.41 -15.36 -14.99
N GLU A 30 9.81 -16.53 -14.88
CA GLU A 30 10.41 -17.79 -15.31
C GLU A 30 10.76 -17.78 -16.81
N THR A 31 9.90 -17.18 -17.66
CA THR A 31 10.23 -17.01 -19.09
C THR A 31 11.44 -16.08 -19.35
N MET A 32 11.76 -15.24 -18.37
CA MET A 32 12.93 -14.33 -18.39
C MET A 32 14.16 -14.93 -17.70
N GLY A 33 14.10 -16.21 -17.26
CA GLY A 33 15.22 -16.89 -16.61
C GLY A 33 15.37 -16.64 -15.11
N VAL A 34 14.40 -15.97 -14.48
CA VAL A 34 14.36 -15.76 -13.04
C VAL A 34 13.60 -16.90 -12.38
N GLY A 35 14.24 -17.63 -11.47
CA GLY A 35 13.59 -18.65 -10.66
C GLY A 35 12.67 -18.00 -9.61
N THR A 36 11.49 -18.59 -9.38
CA THR A 36 10.57 -18.07 -8.37
C THR A 36 10.18 -19.15 -7.37
N VAL A 37 9.96 -18.74 -6.12
CA VAL A 37 9.41 -19.59 -5.05
C VAL A 37 8.35 -18.80 -4.28
N PHE A 38 7.33 -19.49 -3.78
CA PHE A 38 6.34 -18.90 -2.87
C PHE A 38 6.61 -19.39 -1.47
N ASP A 39 6.67 -18.47 -0.50
CA ASP A 39 6.82 -18.83 0.91
C ASP A 39 6.22 -17.73 1.80
N ALA A 40 5.77 -18.13 3.00
CA ALA A 40 5.28 -17.18 3.98
C ALA A 40 6.44 -16.47 4.70
N TRP A 41 6.30 -15.18 4.99
CA TRP A 41 7.34 -14.42 5.68
C TRP A 41 7.68 -15.01 7.06
N GLN A 42 6.69 -15.61 7.75
CA GLN A 42 6.88 -16.27 9.04
C GLN A 42 7.76 -17.52 8.98
N ASN A 43 7.98 -18.07 7.81
CA ASN A 43 8.87 -19.23 7.61
C ASN A 43 10.34 -18.83 7.42
N HIS A 44 10.65 -17.53 7.42
CA HIS A 44 11.99 -16.99 7.16
C HIS A 44 12.61 -17.55 5.87
N PRO A 45 12.04 -17.26 4.69
CA PRO A 45 12.52 -17.77 3.41
C PRO A 45 14.01 -17.48 3.20
N SER A 46 14.76 -18.45 2.65
CA SER A 46 16.20 -18.34 2.45
C SER A 46 16.63 -17.79 1.08
N ALA A 47 15.67 -17.44 0.20
CA ALA A 47 15.99 -16.88 -1.12
C ALA A 47 16.76 -15.55 -1.00
N PRO A 48 17.68 -15.25 -1.93
CA PRO A 48 18.50 -14.03 -1.86
C PRO A 48 17.69 -12.75 -2.09
N PHE A 49 16.56 -12.83 -2.78
CA PHE A 49 15.68 -11.69 -3.06
C PHE A 49 14.26 -11.96 -2.61
N LEU A 50 13.62 -10.95 -2.00
CA LEU A 50 12.33 -11.04 -1.34
C LEU A 50 11.36 -9.99 -1.88
N LEU A 51 10.17 -10.41 -2.32
CA LEU A 51 9.10 -9.55 -2.82
C LEU A 51 7.81 -9.77 -2.01
N PRO A 52 7.47 -8.93 -1.01
CA PRO A 52 6.40 -9.19 -0.03
C PRO A 52 4.99 -8.81 -0.52
N LEU A 53 4.65 -9.05 -1.80
CA LEU A 53 3.36 -8.65 -2.41
C LEU A 53 2.11 -9.37 -1.87
N CYS A 54 2.27 -10.43 -1.07
CA CYS A 54 1.15 -11.14 -0.45
C CYS A 54 1.34 -11.33 1.06
N ALA A 55 2.18 -10.54 1.71
CA ALA A 55 2.37 -10.53 3.17
C ALA A 55 1.18 -9.87 3.90
N ARG A 56 -0.04 -10.34 3.61
CA ARG A 56 -1.31 -9.67 3.95
C ARG A 56 -1.68 -9.65 5.42
N ASP A 57 -0.91 -10.27 6.29
CA ASP A 57 -1.17 -10.30 7.73
C ASP A 57 -0.16 -9.46 8.55
N TYR A 58 0.79 -8.79 7.90
CA TYR A 58 1.83 -8.01 8.58
C TYR A 58 1.26 -6.98 9.58
N ALA A 59 0.11 -6.38 9.27
CA ALA A 59 -0.50 -5.38 10.13
C ALA A 59 -1.12 -5.96 11.42
N ALA A 60 -1.35 -7.29 11.47
CA ALA A 60 -1.76 -7.98 12.69
C ALA A 60 -0.57 -8.26 13.62
N GLU A 61 0.63 -8.39 13.06
CA GLU A 61 1.88 -8.70 13.79
C GLU A 61 3.00 -7.72 13.38
N PRO A 62 2.79 -6.39 13.54
CA PRO A 62 3.70 -5.38 12.97
C PRO A 62 5.11 -5.47 13.52
N GLU A 63 5.26 -5.81 14.80
CA GLU A 63 6.57 -5.92 15.43
C GLU A 63 7.33 -7.16 14.94
N ALA A 64 6.65 -8.29 14.78
CA ALA A 64 7.25 -9.52 14.23
C ALA A 64 7.66 -9.31 12.75
N PHE A 65 6.82 -8.61 11.97
CA PHE A 65 7.16 -8.28 10.58
C PHE A 65 8.37 -7.34 10.48
N ARG A 66 8.45 -6.32 11.33
CA ARG A 66 9.62 -5.43 11.42
C ARG A 66 10.90 -6.20 11.74
N GLN A 67 10.84 -7.09 12.74
CA GLN A 67 11.97 -7.94 13.10
C GLN A 67 12.38 -8.86 11.96
N TRP A 68 11.43 -9.40 11.19
CA TRP A 68 11.74 -10.21 10.02
C TRP A 68 12.45 -9.39 8.93
N LEU A 69 12.02 -8.15 8.66
CA LEU A 69 12.71 -7.26 7.70
C LEU A 69 14.18 -7.06 8.10
N GLU A 70 14.44 -6.75 9.39
CA GLU A 70 15.77 -6.53 9.93
C GLU A 70 16.64 -7.81 9.88
N GLN A 71 16.09 -8.96 10.26
CA GLN A 71 16.81 -10.24 10.28
C GLN A 71 17.17 -10.70 8.85
N ALA A 72 16.26 -10.57 7.90
CA ALA A 72 16.52 -10.91 6.51
C ALA A 72 17.63 -10.03 5.90
N GLU A 73 17.61 -8.73 6.18
CA GLU A 73 18.65 -7.81 5.75
C GLU A 73 20.02 -8.14 6.38
N GLN A 74 20.05 -8.43 7.69
CA GLN A 74 21.27 -8.88 8.40
C GLN A 74 21.80 -10.21 7.85
N ALA A 75 20.93 -11.08 7.36
CA ALA A 75 21.30 -12.32 6.68
C ALA A 75 21.82 -12.11 5.24
N GLY A 76 21.85 -10.86 4.76
CA GLY A 76 22.32 -10.50 3.41
C GLY A 76 21.26 -10.66 2.32
N GLN A 77 20.00 -10.90 2.68
CA GLN A 77 18.90 -10.95 1.74
C GLN A 77 18.50 -9.53 1.30
N ARG A 78 17.96 -9.40 0.12
CA ARG A 78 17.57 -8.11 -0.47
C ARG A 78 16.06 -8.06 -0.73
N PHE A 79 15.41 -7.07 -0.16
CA PHE A 79 14.04 -6.77 -0.48
C PHE A 79 13.94 -5.96 -1.78
N ILE A 80 12.88 -6.19 -2.53
CA ILE A 80 12.63 -5.45 -3.78
C ILE A 80 12.35 -3.97 -3.47
N ASN A 81 11.50 -3.65 -2.52
CA ASN A 81 11.44 -2.30 -1.95
C ASN A 81 12.34 -2.20 -0.73
N PRO A 82 12.96 -1.03 -0.46
CA PRO A 82 13.85 -0.84 0.69
C PRO A 82 13.15 -1.17 2.01
N PRO A 83 13.76 -1.99 2.91
CA PRO A 83 13.16 -2.39 4.19
C PRO A 83 12.78 -1.22 5.08
N GLU A 84 13.64 -0.18 5.15
CA GLU A 84 13.36 1.03 5.93
C GLU A 84 12.13 1.78 5.42
N LEU A 85 11.95 1.82 4.09
CA LEU A 85 10.79 2.45 3.47
C LEU A 85 9.51 1.65 3.73
N MET A 86 9.59 0.32 3.70
CA MET A 86 8.46 -0.54 4.09
C MET A 86 8.13 -0.40 5.58
N ALA A 87 9.13 -0.41 6.46
CA ALA A 87 8.94 -0.24 7.91
C ALA A 87 8.29 1.11 8.25
N TRP A 88 8.68 2.20 7.58
CA TRP A 88 8.03 3.51 7.70
C TRP A 88 6.59 3.47 7.20
N ASN A 89 6.31 2.78 6.12
CA ASN A 89 4.98 2.69 5.51
C ASN A 89 3.98 1.81 6.28
N MET A 90 4.45 0.97 7.22
CA MET A 90 3.58 0.13 8.05
C MET A 90 2.61 0.95 8.90
N GLU A 91 3.03 2.10 9.38
CA GLU A 91 2.24 2.97 10.24
C GLU A 91 1.70 4.17 9.45
N LYS A 92 0.39 4.37 9.46
CA LYS A 92 -0.28 5.43 8.66
C LYS A 92 0.08 6.86 9.09
N THR A 93 0.90 7.05 10.13
CA THR A 93 1.53 8.34 10.46
C THR A 93 2.36 8.89 9.30
N TYR A 94 2.82 8.04 8.37
CA TYR A 94 3.50 8.48 7.15
C TYR A 94 2.68 9.50 6.33
N LEU A 95 1.34 9.51 6.48
CA LEU A 95 0.49 10.52 5.82
C LEU A 95 0.75 11.93 6.37
N CYS A 96 1.03 12.04 7.67
CA CYS A 96 1.42 13.32 8.27
C CYS A 96 2.79 13.77 7.77
N ASP A 97 3.76 12.84 7.71
CA ASP A 97 5.11 13.13 7.17
C ASP A 97 5.05 13.57 5.71
N LEU A 98 4.23 12.92 4.89
CA LEU A 98 4.06 13.30 3.48
C LEU A 98 3.43 14.68 3.34
N ALA A 99 2.44 15.02 4.19
CA ALA A 99 1.84 16.35 4.22
C ALA A 99 2.88 17.42 4.59
N GLU A 100 3.74 17.17 5.57
CA GLU A 100 4.85 18.07 5.98
C GLU A 100 5.88 18.26 4.86
N ARG A 101 6.08 17.23 4.02
CA ARG A 101 6.93 17.31 2.82
C ARG A 101 6.23 17.96 1.62
N GLY A 102 5.01 18.46 1.79
CA GLY A 102 4.24 19.21 0.78
C GLY A 102 3.39 18.36 -0.16
N ALA A 103 3.22 17.07 0.10
CA ALA A 103 2.27 16.25 -0.64
C ALA A 103 0.81 16.65 -0.33
N ARG A 104 -0.06 16.63 -1.34
CA ARG A 104 -1.50 16.88 -1.14
C ARG A 104 -2.17 15.63 -0.61
N VAL A 105 -2.14 15.47 0.71
CA VAL A 105 -2.77 14.38 1.44
C VAL A 105 -4.15 14.80 1.91
N ILE A 106 -5.10 13.87 2.05
CA ILE A 106 -6.31 14.13 2.85
C ILE A 106 -5.84 14.55 4.24
N PRO A 107 -6.28 15.71 4.78
CA PRO A 107 -5.81 16.20 6.08
C PRO A 107 -5.89 15.10 7.14
N SER A 108 -4.79 14.82 7.81
CA SER A 108 -4.63 13.67 8.70
C SER A 108 -4.14 14.10 10.07
N VAL A 109 -4.76 13.59 11.12
CA VAL A 109 -4.34 13.80 12.51
C VAL A 109 -4.09 12.45 13.16
N PHE A 110 -2.89 12.24 13.66
CA PHE A 110 -2.58 11.06 14.46
C PHE A 110 -3.06 11.24 15.90
N VAL A 111 -3.77 10.26 16.43
CA VAL A 111 -4.25 10.20 17.81
C VAL A 111 -3.65 8.98 18.49
N PRO A 112 -2.73 9.16 19.47
CA PRO A 112 -2.13 8.06 20.20
C PRO A 112 -3.15 7.34 21.10
N PRO A 113 -2.90 6.07 21.51
CA PRO A 113 -3.87 5.21 22.18
C PRO A 113 -4.47 5.77 23.47
N GLN A 114 -3.77 6.69 24.13
CA GLN A 114 -4.14 7.19 25.49
C GLN A 114 -4.78 8.59 25.47
N LYS A 115 -4.97 9.20 24.30
CA LYS A 115 -5.55 10.55 24.17
C LYS A 115 -6.87 10.50 23.41
N ALA A 116 -7.96 10.35 24.15
CA ALA A 116 -9.32 10.35 23.62
C ALA A 116 -9.96 11.74 23.62
N GLU A 117 -9.45 12.65 22.79
CA GLU A 117 -10.08 13.97 22.58
C GLU A 117 -10.60 14.10 21.14
N LEU A 118 -11.25 13.03 20.63
CA LEU A 118 -11.77 13.02 19.26
C LEU A 118 -12.73 14.19 19.01
N ALA A 119 -13.61 14.51 19.94
CA ALA A 119 -14.54 15.64 19.83
C ALA A 119 -13.79 16.97 19.66
N ASP A 120 -12.73 17.19 20.45
CA ASP A 120 -11.93 18.41 20.37
C ASP A 120 -11.12 18.49 19.07
N ILE A 121 -10.63 17.34 18.56
CA ILE A 121 -9.95 17.29 17.26
C ILE A 121 -10.92 17.66 16.15
N LEU A 122 -12.10 17.03 16.10
CA LEU A 122 -13.11 17.31 15.08
C LEU A 122 -13.55 18.78 15.12
N ASN A 123 -13.78 19.32 16.32
CA ASN A 123 -14.15 20.72 16.51
C ASN A 123 -13.04 21.68 16.05
N ARG A 124 -11.79 21.45 16.46
CA ARG A 124 -10.63 22.30 16.06
C ARG A 124 -10.39 22.28 14.55
N GLN A 125 -10.64 21.13 13.92
CA GLN A 125 -10.48 20.96 12.46
C GLN A 125 -11.73 21.41 11.68
N GLY A 126 -12.85 21.66 12.34
CA GLY A 126 -14.13 21.98 11.71
C GLY A 126 -14.74 20.80 10.94
N TRP A 127 -14.41 19.55 11.33
CA TRP A 127 -14.89 18.35 10.65
C TRP A 127 -16.21 17.86 11.28
N THR A 128 -17.30 17.99 10.56
CA THR A 128 -18.63 17.47 11.01
C THR A 128 -18.74 15.96 10.81
N LYS A 129 -18.03 15.41 9.81
CA LYS A 129 -17.90 13.97 9.56
C LYS A 129 -16.44 13.63 9.33
N ALA A 130 -16.00 12.52 9.93
CA ALA A 130 -14.63 12.05 9.79
C ALA A 130 -14.57 10.54 9.55
N VAL A 131 -13.41 10.09 9.09
CA VAL A 131 -13.03 8.68 9.01
C VAL A 131 -11.91 8.44 10.00
N ILE A 132 -12.05 7.39 10.78
CA ILE A 132 -11.02 6.90 11.70
C ILE A 132 -10.45 5.62 11.12
N LYS A 133 -9.13 5.53 11.09
CA LYS A 133 -8.39 4.36 10.60
C LYS A 133 -7.40 3.92 11.69
N PRO A 134 -7.24 2.61 11.96
CA PRO A 134 -6.12 2.16 12.80
C PRO A 134 -4.79 2.68 12.25
N ALA A 135 -3.86 3.05 13.14
CA ALA A 135 -2.51 3.46 12.73
C ALA A 135 -1.79 2.34 11.97
N PHE A 136 -1.93 1.10 12.44
CA PHE A 136 -1.56 -0.11 11.72
C PHE A 136 -2.84 -0.81 11.23
N GLY A 137 -2.97 -0.99 9.93
CA GLY A 137 -4.18 -1.60 9.38
C GLY A 137 -4.18 -1.64 7.87
N GLN A 138 -4.91 -2.61 7.34
CA GLN A 138 -5.03 -2.88 5.92
C GLN A 138 -6.45 -3.32 5.56
N SER A 139 -6.79 -3.33 4.29
CA SER A 139 -8.05 -3.85 3.75
C SER A 139 -9.31 -3.19 4.34
N GLY A 140 -9.21 -1.98 4.94
CA GLY A 140 -10.33 -1.26 5.55
C GLY A 140 -10.82 -1.85 6.88
N LYS A 141 -10.10 -2.81 7.47
CA LYS A 141 -10.45 -3.38 8.79
C LYS A 141 -10.31 -2.31 9.88
N GLY A 142 -11.31 -2.18 10.74
CA GLY A 142 -11.34 -1.18 11.82
C GLY A 142 -11.52 0.26 11.32
N VAL A 143 -11.83 0.48 10.03
CA VAL A 143 -12.10 1.81 9.48
C VAL A 143 -13.56 2.16 9.68
N VAL A 144 -13.82 3.26 10.40
CA VAL A 144 -15.17 3.71 10.75
C VAL A 144 -15.41 5.16 10.32
N LYS A 145 -16.67 5.46 9.97
CA LYS A 145 -17.12 6.82 9.70
C LYS A 145 -17.87 7.33 10.94
N VAL A 146 -17.52 8.52 11.40
CA VAL A 146 -18.10 9.15 12.59
C VAL A 146 -18.66 10.52 12.27
N CYS A 147 -19.63 10.94 13.09
CA CYS A 147 -20.16 12.31 13.12
C CYS A 147 -19.74 12.99 14.41
N ALA A 148 -19.38 14.27 14.36
CA ALA A 148 -18.96 15.04 15.53
C ALA A 148 -20.04 15.13 16.63
N GLU A 149 -21.32 15.11 16.24
CA GLU A 149 -22.47 15.19 17.15
C GLU A 149 -22.81 13.84 17.83
N ALA A 150 -22.29 12.72 17.32
CA ALA A 150 -22.58 11.36 17.79
C ALA A 150 -21.34 10.49 17.68
N LEU A 151 -20.33 10.80 18.50
CA LEU A 151 -19.09 10.02 18.56
C LEU A 151 -19.34 8.77 19.40
N ASP A 152 -19.28 7.61 18.75
CA ASP A 152 -19.32 6.30 19.36
C ASP A 152 -18.12 5.49 18.86
N VAL A 153 -16.99 5.65 19.56
CA VAL A 153 -15.70 5.00 19.21
C VAL A 153 -15.09 4.46 20.48
N ASP A 154 -14.90 3.14 20.54
CA ASP A 154 -14.14 2.53 21.62
C ASP A 154 -12.65 2.65 21.30
N MET A 155 -11.91 3.35 22.16
CA MET A 155 -10.46 3.50 22.03
C MET A 155 -9.70 2.17 22.17
N ALA A 156 -10.32 1.17 22.81
CA ALA A 156 -9.74 -0.17 22.91
C ALA A 156 -9.60 -0.87 21.55
N ASP A 157 -10.41 -0.46 20.54
CA ASP A 157 -10.28 -0.98 19.17
C ASP A 157 -9.02 -0.47 18.45
N TYR A 158 -8.34 0.54 19.02
CA TYR A 158 -7.17 1.19 18.42
C TYR A 158 -5.95 1.17 19.36
N PRO A 159 -5.46 -0.02 19.74
CA PRO A 159 -4.41 -0.15 20.77
C PRO A 159 -3.07 0.48 20.39
N GLN A 160 -2.86 0.73 19.10
CA GLN A 160 -1.64 1.36 18.55
C GLN A 160 -1.89 2.79 18.05
N GLY A 161 -3.06 3.38 18.39
CA GLY A 161 -3.46 4.69 17.90
C GLY A 161 -4.23 4.64 16.58
N MET A 162 -4.63 5.83 16.14
CA MET A 162 -5.48 5.99 14.96
C MET A 162 -5.10 7.22 14.15
N ILE A 163 -5.45 7.20 12.86
CA ILE A 163 -5.48 8.37 11.99
C ILE A 163 -6.92 8.84 11.85
N VAL A 164 -7.14 10.13 12.08
CA VAL A 164 -8.43 10.81 11.87
C VAL A 164 -8.34 11.71 10.66
N GLN A 165 -9.30 11.59 9.74
CA GLN A 165 -9.36 12.36 8.49
C GLN A 165 -10.77 12.90 8.27
N PRO A 166 -10.97 14.03 7.57
CA PRO A 166 -12.29 14.44 7.14
C PRO A 166 -12.89 13.39 6.20
N TYR A 167 -14.21 13.22 6.26
CA TYR A 167 -14.89 12.36 5.30
C TYR A 167 -14.97 13.01 3.93
N ILE A 168 -14.38 12.35 2.93
CA ILE A 168 -14.39 12.80 1.53
C ILE A 168 -15.54 12.10 0.80
N ARG A 169 -16.59 12.87 0.50
CA ARG A 169 -17.82 12.32 -0.12
C ARG A 169 -17.60 11.76 -1.53
N GLU A 170 -16.63 12.30 -2.24
CA GLU A 170 -16.29 11.90 -3.61
C GLU A 170 -15.90 10.43 -3.71
N ILE A 171 -15.44 9.79 -2.62
CA ILE A 171 -15.17 8.35 -2.59
C ILE A 171 -16.45 7.54 -2.87
N GLU A 172 -17.60 7.94 -2.34
CA GLU A 172 -18.88 7.25 -2.60
C GLU A 172 -19.32 7.40 -4.06
N THR A 173 -19.11 8.57 -4.64
CA THR A 173 -19.68 8.95 -5.94
C THR A 173 -18.75 8.70 -7.13
N ALA A 174 -17.45 8.93 -6.95
CA ALA A 174 -16.43 8.84 -7.99
C ALA A 174 -15.45 7.68 -7.76
N GLY A 175 -15.56 6.99 -6.61
CA GLY A 175 -14.63 5.95 -6.22
C GLY A 175 -13.25 6.49 -5.84
N GLU A 176 -12.33 5.58 -5.60
CA GLU A 176 -10.94 5.86 -5.33
C GLU A 176 -10.09 5.49 -6.56
N THR A 177 -9.15 6.37 -6.90
CA THR A 177 -8.21 6.16 -8.01
C THR A 177 -6.92 5.59 -7.45
N SER A 178 -6.51 4.43 -7.94
CA SER A 178 -5.23 3.78 -7.63
C SER A 178 -4.29 3.89 -8.81
N LEU A 179 -3.15 4.52 -8.60
CA LEU A 179 -2.11 4.72 -9.61
C LEU A 179 -0.94 3.79 -9.30
N VAL A 180 -0.56 2.93 -10.24
CA VAL A 180 0.53 1.97 -10.10
C VAL A 180 1.77 2.45 -10.81
N PHE A 181 2.90 2.41 -10.10
CA PHE A 181 4.21 2.81 -10.60
C PHE A 181 5.23 1.68 -10.43
N PHE A 182 6.11 1.56 -11.41
CA PHE A 182 7.28 0.69 -11.35
C PHE A 182 8.53 1.53 -11.56
N ASN A 183 9.43 1.51 -10.57
CA ASN A 183 10.65 2.30 -10.53
C ASN A 183 10.39 3.79 -10.86
N GLY A 184 9.35 4.37 -10.23
CA GLY A 184 8.91 5.76 -10.41
C GLY A 184 8.19 6.06 -11.74
N THR A 185 8.12 5.09 -12.66
CA THR A 185 7.41 5.25 -13.94
C THR A 185 5.96 4.82 -13.81
N PHE A 186 5.02 5.68 -14.22
CA PHE A 186 3.59 5.34 -14.25
C PHE A 186 3.35 4.16 -15.18
N SER A 187 2.65 3.14 -14.69
CA SER A 187 2.30 1.94 -15.45
C SER A 187 0.85 1.93 -15.89
N HIS A 188 -0.08 2.03 -14.96
CA HIS A 188 -1.53 1.99 -15.19
C HIS A 188 -2.30 2.50 -13.97
N ALA A 189 -3.59 2.65 -14.14
CA ALA A 189 -4.48 3.06 -13.06
C ALA A 189 -5.77 2.24 -13.07
N VAL A 190 -6.36 2.11 -11.88
CA VAL A 190 -7.69 1.55 -11.70
C VAL A 190 -8.57 2.49 -10.90
N ARG A 191 -9.86 2.40 -11.14
CA ARG A 191 -10.89 2.93 -10.23
C ARG A 191 -11.42 1.81 -9.36
N ARG A 192 -11.48 2.07 -8.07
CA ARG A 192 -12.12 1.22 -7.06
C ARG A 192 -13.43 1.87 -6.66
N GLN A 193 -14.54 1.39 -7.22
CA GLN A 193 -15.87 1.98 -7.01
C GLN A 193 -16.63 1.19 -5.97
N PRO A 194 -16.94 1.77 -4.79
CA PRO A 194 -17.83 1.15 -3.82
C PRO A 194 -19.24 0.92 -4.39
N PRO A 195 -19.94 -0.14 -3.98
CA PRO A 195 -21.35 -0.32 -4.34
C PRO A 195 -22.22 0.76 -3.67
N HIS A 196 -23.43 0.94 -4.21
CA HIS A 196 -24.36 1.93 -3.68
C HIS A 196 -24.62 1.72 -2.17
N GLY A 197 -24.45 2.77 -1.39
CA GLY A 197 -24.62 2.75 0.09
C GLY A 197 -23.34 2.36 0.86
N GLU A 198 -22.28 1.94 0.19
CA GLU A 198 -20.96 1.73 0.78
C GLU A 198 -20.03 2.91 0.41
N TRP A 199 -19.08 3.19 1.28
CA TRP A 199 -18.13 4.28 1.11
C TRP A 199 -16.67 3.81 1.16
N ARG A 200 -16.41 2.59 1.59
CA ARG A 200 -15.06 2.00 1.65
C ARG A 200 -14.71 1.36 0.31
N ALA A 201 -13.58 1.76 -0.23
CA ALA A 201 -13.11 1.29 -1.53
C ALA A 201 -12.19 0.05 -1.43
N ASN A 202 -12.49 -0.88 -0.51
CA ASN A 202 -11.71 -2.09 -0.30
C ASN A 202 -12.47 -3.34 -0.78
N SER A 203 -11.73 -4.36 -1.24
CA SER A 203 -12.31 -5.59 -1.81
C SER A 203 -13.28 -6.32 -0.88
N ALA A 204 -13.04 -6.26 0.44
CA ALA A 204 -13.92 -6.86 1.44
C ALA A 204 -15.35 -6.27 1.44
N TYR A 205 -15.54 -5.09 0.86
CA TYR A 205 -16.82 -4.37 0.82
C TYR A 205 -17.49 -4.40 -0.58
N GLY A 206 -17.08 -5.34 -1.44
CA GLY A 206 -17.74 -5.56 -2.74
C GLY A 206 -17.41 -4.49 -3.78
N VAL A 207 -16.26 -3.83 -3.66
CA VAL A 207 -15.80 -2.82 -4.60
C VAL A 207 -15.64 -3.38 -6.02
N SER A 208 -16.09 -2.63 -7.02
CA SER A 208 -15.80 -2.90 -8.42
C SER A 208 -14.47 -2.26 -8.81
N VAL A 209 -13.60 -3.03 -9.47
CA VAL A 209 -12.28 -2.57 -9.92
C VAL A 209 -12.22 -2.63 -11.43
N PHE A 210 -11.86 -1.52 -12.08
CA PHE A 210 -11.70 -1.46 -13.54
C PHE A 210 -10.61 -0.48 -13.95
N GLY A 211 -9.91 -0.81 -15.04
CA GLY A 211 -8.85 0.06 -15.60
C GLY A 211 -9.40 1.39 -16.07
N ILE A 212 -8.66 2.46 -15.87
CA ILE A 212 -9.01 3.82 -16.30
C ILE A 212 -7.80 4.54 -16.88
N GLU A 213 -8.08 5.54 -17.73
CA GLU A 213 -7.13 6.60 -18.05
C GLU A 213 -7.26 7.71 -17.00
N PRO A 214 -6.29 7.87 -16.09
CA PRO A 214 -6.37 8.89 -15.05
C PRO A 214 -6.08 10.28 -15.65
N PRO A 215 -6.65 11.35 -15.07
CA PRO A 215 -6.26 12.70 -15.48
C PRO A 215 -4.77 12.93 -15.23
N GLU A 216 -4.11 13.65 -16.13
CA GLU A 216 -2.66 13.90 -16.07
C GLU A 216 -2.24 14.56 -14.74
N PHE A 217 -3.09 15.45 -14.19
CA PHE A 217 -2.80 16.09 -12.92
C PHE A 217 -2.72 15.08 -11.74
N ALA A 218 -3.48 13.96 -11.80
CA ALA A 218 -3.44 12.92 -10.79
C ALA A 218 -2.12 12.14 -10.87
N VAL A 219 -1.66 11.81 -12.08
CA VAL A 219 -0.35 11.15 -12.29
C VAL A 219 0.77 12.05 -11.80
N ARG A 220 0.76 13.35 -12.13
CA ARG A 220 1.75 14.31 -11.65
C ARG A 220 1.72 14.46 -10.13
N ALA A 221 0.53 14.50 -9.52
CA ALA A 221 0.42 14.57 -8.07
C ALA A 221 1.03 13.33 -7.39
N ALA A 222 0.78 12.14 -7.91
CA ALA A 222 1.39 10.90 -7.41
C ALA A 222 2.92 10.89 -7.61
N GLN A 223 3.41 11.34 -8.77
CA GLN A 223 4.86 11.48 -9.01
C GLN A 223 5.51 12.46 -8.02
N ASN A 224 4.84 13.56 -7.68
CA ASN A 224 5.32 14.48 -6.67
C ASN A 224 5.39 13.82 -5.27
N VAL A 225 4.43 12.96 -4.92
CA VAL A 225 4.52 12.16 -3.68
C VAL A 225 5.76 11.28 -3.70
N LEU A 226 5.99 10.54 -4.79
CA LEU A 226 7.16 9.65 -4.91
C LEU A 226 8.48 10.42 -4.84
N ALA A 227 8.53 11.63 -5.40
CA ALA A 227 9.72 12.49 -5.35
C ALA A 227 10.07 12.98 -3.94
N THR A 228 9.15 12.91 -2.97
CA THR A 228 9.43 13.25 -1.56
C THR A 228 10.04 12.10 -0.76
N LEU A 229 10.02 10.88 -1.31
CA LEU A 229 10.57 9.71 -0.63
C LEU A 229 12.11 9.72 -0.65
N PRO A 230 12.76 9.22 0.40
CA PRO A 230 14.23 9.20 0.47
C PRO A 230 14.86 8.28 -0.58
N GLN A 231 14.12 7.27 -1.03
CA GLN A 231 14.52 6.33 -2.07
C GLN A 231 13.32 6.04 -2.98
N MET A 232 13.56 5.86 -4.28
CA MET A 232 12.50 5.48 -5.22
C MET A 232 12.11 4.02 -5.01
N PRO A 233 10.84 3.72 -4.73
CA PRO A 233 10.38 2.33 -4.65
C PRO A 233 10.37 1.67 -6.01
N VAL A 234 10.68 0.38 -6.05
CA VAL A 234 10.64 -0.43 -7.27
C VAL A 234 9.20 -0.66 -7.73
N TYR A 235 8.29 -0.80 -6.79
CA TYR A 235 6.85 -0.85 -7.04
C TYR A 235 6.10 -0.06 -5.98
N THR A 236 5.02 0.58 -6.39
CA THR A 236 4.13 1.28 -5.46
C THR A 236 2.74 1.44 -6.04
N ARG A 237 1.75 1.54 -5.16
CA ARG A 237 0.40 1.99 -5.47
C ARG A 237 0.10 3.27 -4.68
N VAL A 238 -0.32 4.29 -5.40
CA VAL A 238 -0.71 5.59 -4.86
C VAL A 238 -2.21 5.71 -4.96
N ASP A 239 -2.91 5.67 -3.83
CA ASP A 239 -4.36 5.70 -3.76
C ASP A 239 -4.84 7.09 -3.36
N GLY A 240 -5.81 7.61 -4.08
CA GLY A 240 -6.36 8.92 -3.79
C GLY A 240 -7.72 9.17 -4.42
N THR A 241 -8.29 10.29 -4.05
CA THR A 241 -9.62 10.72 -4.48
C THR A 241 -9.52 11.98 -5.33
N LEU A 242 -10.25 12.01 -6.43
CA LEU A 242 -10.40 13.21 -7.27
C LEU A 242 -11.46 14.13 -6.67
N VAL A 243 -11.05 15.32 -6.26
CA VAL A 243 -11.94 16.39 -5.78
C VAL A 243 -11.74 17.62 -6.67
N GLY A 244 -12.67 17.83 -7.60
CA GLY A 244 -12.47 18.79 -8.68
C GLY A 244 -11.19 18.46 -9.47
N ASP A 245 -10.31 19.45 -9.65
CA ASP A 245 -9.03 19.30 -10.35
C ASP A 245 -7.87 18.94 -9.41
N THR A 246 -8.18 18.34 -8.26
CA THR A 246 -7.18 17.96 -7.27
C THR A 246 -7.22 16.46 -7.01
N PHE A 247 -6.05 15.83 -6.98
CA PHE A 247 -5.87 14.48 -6.46
C PHE A 247 -5.42 14.57 -5.00
N LEU A 248 -6.26 14.10 -4.08
CA LEU A 248 -5.96 14.02 -2.66
C LEU A 248 -5.47 12.60 -2.33
N LEU A 249 -4.23 12.49 -1.90
CA LEU A 249 -3.66 11.21 -1.46
C LEU A 249 -4.42 10.69 -0.23
N ASN A 250 -4.89 9.47 -0.30
CA ASN A 250 -5.56 8.74 0.77
C ASN A 250 -4.65 7.68 1.41
N GLU A 251 -3.83 7.01 0.58
CA GLU A 251 -2.93 5.95 1.01
C GLU A 251 -1.75 5.80 0.03
N LEU A 252 -0.58 5.44 0.56
CA LEU A 252 0.59 5.02 -0.19
C LEU A 252 0.90 3.59 0.22
N GLU A 253 0.98 2.66 -0.73
CA GLU A 253 1.24 1.25 -0.45
C GLU A 253 2.57 0.80 -1.06
N LEU A 254 3.49 0.36 -0.20
CA LEU A 254 4.87 -0.01 -0.54
C LEU A 254 5.22 -1.44 -0.12
N ILE A 255 4.32 -2.14 0.59
CA ILE A 255 4.58 -3.48 1.13
C ILE A 255 3.89 -4.53 0.27
N GLU A 256 2.53 -4.58 0.32
CA GLU A 256 1.75 -5.64 -0.34
C GLU A 256 0.59 -5.11 -1.20
N PRO A 257 0.79 -4.04 -1.99
CA PRO A 257 -0.31 -3.51 -2.80
C PRO A 257 -0.85 -4.54 -3.78
N ALA A 258 -2.17 -4.62 -3.90
CA ALA A 258 -2.76 -5.21 -5.08
C ALA A 258 -2.40 -4.33 -6.29
N LEU A 259 -1.50 -4.82 -7.14
CA LEU A 259 -1.01 -4.06 -8.30
C LEU A 259 -1.96 -4.10 -9.51
N TYR A 260 -3.06 -4.85 -9.44
CA TYR A 260 -4.08 -4.93 -10.49
C TYR A 260 -3.51 -5.21 -11.91
N LEU A 261 -2.47 -6.03 -12.01
CA LEU A 261 -1.73 -6.30 -13.26
C LEU A 261 -2.64 -6.78 -14.41
N HIS A 262 -3.70 -7.49 -14.08
CA HIS A 262 -4.69 -8.01 -15.04
C HIS A 262 -5.58 -6.93 -15.67
N THR A 263 -5.58 -5.70 -15.17
CA THR A 263 -6.45 -4.62 -15.66
C THR A 263 -5.84 -3.79 -16.78
N SER A 264 -4.56 -4.00 -17.09
CA SER A 264 -3.86 -3.26 -18.15
C SER A 264 -2.98 -4.20 -18.96
N GLU A 265 -3.12 -4.16 -20.27
CA GLU A 265 -2.32 -4.96 -21.20
C GLU A 265 -0.81 -4.70 -21.00
N GLY A 266 -0.05 -5.78 -20.93
CA GLY A 266 1.41 -5.72 -20.75
C GLY A 266 1.89 -5.26 -19.37
N ALA A 267 1.00 -5.05 -18.38
CA ALA A 267 1.41 -4.59 -17.05
C ALA A 267 2.27 -5.63 -16.31
N THR A 268 1.92 -6.91 -16.44
CA THR A 268 2.70 -8.01 -15.85
C THR A 268 4.11 -8.06 -16.44
N GLU A 269 4.22 -7.97 -17.76
CA GLU A 269 5.49 -7.98 -18.47
C GLU A 269 6.36 -6.74 -18.18
N ARG A 270 5.72 -5.57 -18.01
CA ARG A 270 6.44 -4.35 -17.59
C ARG A 270 7.06 -4.54 -16.22
N PHE A 271 6.28 -5.05 -15.25
CA PHE A 271 6.77 -5.29 -13.90
C PHE A 271 7.83 -6.39 -13.87
N ALA A 272 7.60 -7.51 -14.54
CA ALA A 272 8.57 -8.61 -14.63
C ALA A 272 9.93 -8.15 -15.21
N ARG A 273 9.93 -7.30 -16.25
CA ARG A 273 11.17 -6.71 -16.80
C ARG A 273 11.90 -5.84 -15.79
N VAL A 274 11.18 -5.01 -15.03
CA VAL A 274 11.82 -4.18 -13.98
C VAL A 274 12.47 -5.07 -12.93
N LEU A 275 11.78 -6.13 -12.50
CA LEU A 275 12.33 -7.09 -11.54
C LEU A 275 13.56 -7.83 -12.10
N ALA A 276 13.47 -8.39 -13.31
CA ALA A 276 14.56 -9.13 -13.93
C ALA A 276 15.82 -8.25 -14.06
N GLN A 277 15.68 -7.02 -14.55
CA GLN A 277 16.79 -6.06 -14.65
C GLN A 277 17.44 -5.74 -13.30
N LEU A 278 16.61 -5.55 -12.25
CA LEU A 278 17.09 -5.31 -10.89
C LEU A 278 17.92 -6.50 -10.38
N LEU A 279 17.42 -7.72 -10.58
CA LEU A 279 18.05 -8.94 -10.12
C LEU A 279 19.39 -9.21 -10.87
N GLU A 280 19.44 -8.96 -12.17
CA GLU A 280 20.68 -9.08 -12.97
C GLU A 280 21.78 -8.13 -12.47
N GLN A 281 21.44 -6.87 -12.18
CA GLN A 281 22.38 -5.87 -11.66
C GLN A 281 23.01 -6.30 -10.33
N HIS A 282 22.25 -7.00 -9.48
CA HIS A 282 22.72 -7.43 -8.17
C HIS A 282 23.38 -8.81 -8.14
N SER A 283 23.18 -9.64 -9.17
CA SER A 283 23.85 -10.93 -9.30
C SER A 283 25.26 -10.80 -9.89
N SER A 284 25.58 -9.63 -10.47
CA SER A 284 26.88 -9.35 -11.11
C SER A 284 27.89 -8.66 -10.18
N THR A 285 27.50 -8.38 -8.93
CA THR A 285 28.33 -7.73 -7.90
C THR A 285 28.69 -8.73 -6.80
#